data_c1788e04b17b7bd54a83bbdfc20cc33e
#
_entry.id   c1788e04b17b7bd54a83bbdfc20cc33e
#
_cell.length_a   1.000
_cell.length_b   1.000
_cell.length_c   1.000
_cell.angle_alpha   90.00
_cell.angle_beta   90.00
_cell.angle_gamma   90.00
#
_symmetry.space_group_name_H-M   'P 1'
#
loop_
_entity.id
_entity.type
_entity.pdbx_description
1 polymer ?
#
loop_
_entity_poly.entity_id
_entity_poly.type
_entity_poly.pdbx_seq_one_letter_code
_entity_poly.pdbx_strand_id
1 'polypeptide(L)'
;VKIEYNSTSISVLNNGELALQRTVNYGVDSAIETVRAFPQFGENLTQTEALTVLHDRRCLQDTLNGIAAAELDQQEELLENAKMEVTESFRYMVGNISRIMDYYISRNADVSFSSIQICGLGAGIKGIRRFLANELGQRVEVLYALDKCTYPEFPESEGLYLYTAVIAPARSGVNLMEKTTRKKKEAEDNLRGSVLVCAVGVIAGVALAGAGVANHLYQRHMQDHLNQRISEESSIEDIYNTYTSAKTNYENYQRMYQYTNTPNEGLK
;
A
#
# COMPACT_ATOMS: atom_id res chain seq x y z
N VAL A 1 7.17 9.92 -6.70
CA VAL A 1 7.18 8.56 -7.29
C VAL A 1 6.52 7.61 -6.29
N LYS A 2 5.49 6.90 -6.72
CA LYS A 2 4.81 5.88 -5.93
C LYS A 2 5.21 4.51 -6.42
N ILE A 3 5.88 3.72 -5.59
CA ILE A 3 6.40 2.39 -5.93
C ILE A 3 5.54 1.36 -5.22
N GLU A 4 4.75 0.62 -6.01
CA GLU A 4 3.85 -0.42 -5.52
C GLU A 4 4.40 -1.83 -5.81
N TYR A 5 3.62 -2.86 -5.52
CA TYR A 5 4.03 -4.25 -5.73
C TYR A 5 4.44 -4.52 -7.19
N ASN A 6 3.55 -4.24 -8.16
CA ASN A 6 3.74 -4.55 -9.58
C ASN A 6 3.73 -3.32 -10.50
N SER A 7 3.74 -2.11 -9.95
CA SER A 7 3.66 -0.89 -10.74
C SER A 7 4.37 0.27 -10.05
N THR A 8 4.86 1.20 -10.84
CA THR A 8 5.44 2.45 -10.37
C THR A 8 4.74 3.62 -11.07
N SER A 9 4.15 4.51 -10.29
CA SER A 9 3.54 5.74 -10.80
C SER A 9 4.45 6.93 -10.55
N ILE A 10 4.77 7.64 -11.61
CA ILE A 10 5.67 8.79 -11.60
C ILE A 10 4.82 10.02 -11.90
N SER A 11 4.75 10.94 -10.95
CA SER A 11 4.01 12.19 -11.07
C SER A 11 4.97 13.36 -10.93
N VAL A 12 4.93 14.27 -11.88
CA VAL A 12 5.68 15.53 -11.85
C VAL A 12 4.73 16.63 -11.41
N LEU A 13 5.12 17.34 -10.36
CA LEU A 13 4.38 18.47 -9.83
C LEU A 13 5.15 19.75 -10.13
N ASN A 14 4.47 20.76 -10.65
CA ASN A 14 4.99 22.10 -10.83
C ASN A 14 4.18 23.07 -9.97
N ASN A 15 4.81 23.69 -8.99
CA ASN A 15 4.18 24.57 -8.01
C ASN A 15 2.92 23.96 -7.34
N GLY A 16 2.96 22.65 -7.06
CA GLY A 16 1.85 21.91 -6.45
C GLY A 16 0.77 21.43 -7.42
N GLU A 17 0.86 21.78 -8.70
CA GLU A 17 -0.06 21.30 -9.74
C GLU A 17 0.54 20.09 -10.47
N LEU A 18 -0.31 19.12 -10.80
CA LEU A 18 0.09 17.94 -11.55
C LEU A 18 0.36 18.32 -13.02
N ALA A 19 1.62 18.28 -13.41
CA ALA A 19 2.05 18.60 -14.77
C ALA A 19 2.15 17.37 -15.68
N LEU A 20 2.59 16.22 -15.13
CA LEU A 20 2.75 14.98 -15.87
C LEU A 20 2.53 13.80 -14.93
N GLN A 21 1.87 12.75 -15.41
CA GLN A 21 1.78 11.47 -14.72
C GLN A 21 1.98 10.32 -15.71
N ARG A 22 2.77 9.34 -15.30
CA ARG A 22 3.00 8.09 -16.01
C ARG A 22 3.03 6.94 -15.04
N THR A 23 2.50 5.80 -15.47
CA THR A 23 2.59 4.56 -14.71
C THR A 23 3.29 3.51 -15.57
N VAL A 24 4.24 2.81 -14.98
CA VAL A 24 4.94 1.67 -15.57
C VAL A 24 4.53 0.41 -14.81
N ASN A 25 4.29 -0.68 -15.54
CA ASN A 25 3.96 -1.98 -14.96
C ASN A 25 5.24 -2.68 -14.50
N TYR A 26 5.86 -2.11 -13.48
CA TYR A 26 7.07 -2.60 -12.84
C TYR A 26 7.12 -2.05 -11.42
N GLY A 27 7.27 -2.90 -10.42
CA GLY A 27 7.25 -2.54 -9.02
C GLY A 27 8.33 -3.26 -8.23
N VAL A 28 8.03 -3.63 -6.99
CA VAL A 28 8.97 -4.32 -6.10
C VAL A 28 8.92 -5.84 -6.25
N ASP A 29 7.98 -6.38 -7.01
CA ASP A 29 7.80 -7.81 -7.24
C ASP A 29 9.08 -8.50 -7.74
N SER A 30 9.79 -7.88 -8.68
CA SER A 30 11.05 -8.37 -9.21
C SER A 30 12.13 -8.48 -8.12
N ALA A 31 12.25 -7.49 -7.25
CA ALA A 31 13.18 -7.52 -6.13
C ALA A 31 12.81 -8.58 -5.09
N ILE A 32 11.51 -8.76 -4.82
CA ILE A 32 11.00 -9.81 -3.93
C ILE A 32 11.37 -11.19 -4.47
N GLU A 33 11.13 -11.45 -5.76
CA GLU A 33 11.49 -12.74 -6.37
C GLU A 33 13.00 -12.95 -6.38
N THR A 34 13.80 -11.90 -6.60
CA THR A 34 15.26 -12.00 -6.51
C THR A 34 15.70 -12.36 -5.09
N VAL A 35 15.16 -11.69 -4.06
CA VAL A 35 15.47 -12.03 -2.65
C VAL A 35 15.13 -13.48 -2.34
N ARG A 36 14.01 -14.00 -2.85
CA ARG A 36 13.58 -15.40 -2.67
C ARG A 36 14.50 -16.40 -3.38
N ALA A 37 15.13 -15.99 -4.47
CA ALA A 37 16.03 -16.84 -5.24
C ALA A 37 17.40 -17.01 -4.58
N PHE A 38 17.79 -16.12 -3.67
CA PHE A 38 19.11 -16.14 -3.03
C PHE A 38 19.04 -16.59 -1.58
N PRO A 39 19.61 -17.77 -1.23
CA PRO A 39 19.60 -18.32 0.15
C PRO A 39 20.28 -17.41 1.19
N GLN A 40 21.15 -16.49 0.76
CA GLN A 40 21.84 -15.51 1.60
C GLN A 40 20.87 -14.59 2.36
N PHE A 41 19.67 -14.39 1.85
CA PHE A 41 18.61 -13.60 2.49
C PHE A 41 17.71 -14.45 3.38
N GLY A 42 17.63 -15.74 3.14
CA GLY A 42 16.84 -16.74 3.85
C GLY A 42 16.41 -17.89 2.95
N GLU A 43 16.18 -19.04 3.55
CA GLU A 43 15.74 -20.24 2.82
C GLU A 43 14.22 -20.29 2.70
N ASN A 44 13.71 -20.63 1.52
CA ASN A 44 12.27 -20.83 1.24
C ASN A 44 11.35 -19.68 1.67
N LEU A 45 11.78 -18.45 1.48
CA LEU A 45 11.02 -17.27 1.85
C LEU A 45 9.71 -17.19 1.06
N THR A 46 8.62 -16.89 1.75
CA THR A 46 7.38 -16.44 1.14
C THR A 46 7.54 -15.02 0.61
N GLN A 47 6.62 -14.56 -0.23
CA GLN A 47 6.64 -13.18 -0.75
C GLN A 47 6.60 -12.13 0.37
N THR A 48 5.82 -12.38 1.41
CA THR A 48 5.70 -11.47 2.57
C THR A 48 6.98 -11.43 3.39
N GLU A 49 7.62 -12.57 3.63
CA GLU A 49 8.89 -12.64 4.34
C GLU A 49 10.02 -11.99 3.56
N ALA A 50 10.09 -12.18 2.23
CA ALA A 50 11.06 -11.53 1.38
C ALA A 50 10.88 -9.99 1.37
N LEU A 51 9.63 -9.51 1.38
CA LEU A 51 9.35 -8.10 1.55
C LEU A 51 9.82 -7.57 2.91
N THR A 52 9.58 -8.32 3.98
CA THR A 52 10.05 -7.98 5.33
C THR A 52 11.58 -7.91 5.36
N VAL A 53 12.25 -8.85 4.70
CA VAL A 53 13.72 -8.83 4.56
C VAL A 53 14.20 -7.56 3.84
N LEU A 54 13.53 -7.14 2.76
CA LEU A 54 13.84 -5.90 2.04
C LEU A 54 13.65 -4.65 2.91
N HIS A 55 12.69 -4.65 3.81
CA HIS A 55 12.41 -3.53 4.71
C HIS A 55 13.37 -3.50 5.92
N ASP A 56 13.72 -4.66 6.47
CA ASP A 56 14.48 -4.76 7.72
C ASP A 56 16.00 -4.81 7.46
N ARG A 57 16.41 -5.38 6.34
CA ARG A 57 17.83 -5.58 6.00
C ARG A 57 18.22 -4.75 4.80
N ARG A 58 19.49 -4.35 4.75
CA ARG A 58 20.04 -3.69 3.59
C ARG A 58 20.38 -4.72 2.51
N CYS A 59 19.45 -4.94 1.58
CA CYS A 59 19.61 -5.85 0.45
C CYS A 59 20.05 -5.14 -0.85
N LEU A 60 20.19 -3.82 -0.82
CA LEU A 60 20.58 -3.01 -1.97
C LEU A 60 22.01 -2.50 -1.82
N GLN A 61 22.72 -2.45 -2.93
CA GLN A 61 23.93 -1.65 -3.10
C GLN A 61 23.57 -0.18 -3.30
N ASP A 62 24.57 0.71 -3.19
CA ASP A 62 24.35 2.16 -3.34
C ASP A 62 24.17 2.60 -4.80
N THR A 63 24.61 1.78 -5.75
CA THR A 63 24.55 2.04 -7.20
C THR A 63 24.39 0.74 -7.98
N LEU A 64 23.88 0.83 -9.22
CA LEU A 64 23.80 -0.30 -10.16
C LEU A 64 25.20 -0.84 -10.55
N ASN A 65 26.20 0.02 -10.56
CA ASN A 65 27.58 -0.35 -10.84
C ASN A 65 28.37 -0.46 -9.54
N GLY A 66 27.90 -1.33 -8.62
CA GLY A 66 28.55 -1.52 -7.32
C GLY A 66 30.06 -1.71 -7.43
N ILE A 67 30.79 -1.09 -6.54
CA ILE A 67 32.24 -1.29 -6.46
C ILE A 67 32.44 -2.68 -5.86
N ALA A 68 33.05 -3.59 -6.61
CA ALA A 68 33.53 -4.85 -6.07
C ALA A 68 34.51 -4.51 -4.92
N ALA A 69 34.15 -4.85 -3.69
CA ALA A 69 35.05 -4.68 -2.57
C ALA A 69 36.24 -5.63 -2.79
N ALA A 70 37.44 -5.07 -2.78
CA ALA A 70 38.65 -5.85 -2.82
C ALA A 70 38.77 -6.59 -1.47
N GLU A 71 39.06 -7.91 -1.52
CA GLU A 71 39.32 -8.78 -0.37
C GLU A 71 38.11 -9.03 0.56
N LEU A 72 37.04 -9.62 0.01
CA LEU A 72 35.95 -10.21 0.78
C LEU A 72 36.25 -11.70 1.05
N ASP A 73 35.77 -12.22 2.17
CA ASP A 73 35.72 -13.67 2.33
C ASP A 73 34.65 -14.27 1.39
N GLN A 74 34.68 -15.58 1.21
CA GLN A 74 33.80 -16.27 0.27
C GLN A 74 32.29 -16.08 0.61
N GLN A 75 31.97 -15.91 1.87
CA GLN A 75 30.59 -15.74 2.34
C GLN A 75 30.09 -14.30 2.14
N GLU A 76 30.96 -13.32 2.34
CA GLU A 76 30.72 -11.91 2.08
C GLU A 76 30.58 -11.64 0.57
N GLU A 77 31.41 -12.28 -0.26
CA GLU A 77 31.31 -12.21 -1.72
C GLU A 77 29.96 -12.72 -2.24
N LEU A 78 29.49 -13.85 -1.73
CA LEU A 78 28.19 -14.40 -2.09
C LEU A 78 27.04 -13.46 -1.69
N LEU A 79 27.11 -12.82 -0.53
CA LEU A 79 26.12 -11.87 -0.08
C LEU A 79 26.14 -10.59 -0.94
N GLU A 80 27.33 -10.06 -1.26
CA GLU A 80 27.44 -8.87 -2.12
C GLU A 80 26.95 -9.16 -3.55
N ASN A 81 27.21 -10.32 -4.10
CA ASN A 81 26.66 -10.75 -5.38
C ASN A 81 25.12 -10.83 -5.33
N ALA A 82 24.55 -11.38 -4.24
CA ALA A 82 23.11 -11.42 -4.06
C ALA A 82 22.51 -9.99 -3.96
N LYS A 83 23.16 -9.06 -3.25
CA LYS A 83 22.73 -7.66 -3.20
C LYS A 83 22.83 -6.97 -4.55
N MET A 84 23.85 -7.29 -5.34
CA MET A 84 24.00 -6.76 -6.70
C MET A 84 22.81 -7.18 -7.57
N GLU A 85 22.41 -8.44 -7.52
CA GLU A 85 21.25 -8.94 -8.29
C GLU A 85 19.93 -8.28 -7.85
N VAL A 86 19.73 -8.11 -6.54
CA VAL A 86 18.57 -7.35 -6.03
C VAL A 86 18.59 -5.91 -6.52
N THR A 87 19.76 -5.27 -6.52
CA THR A 87 19.91 -3.88 -7.00
C THR A 87 19.65 -3.80 -8.50
N GLU A 88 20.16 -4.77 -9.25
CA GLU A 88 19.96 -4.87 -10.71
C GLU A 88 18.47 -5.01 -11.07
N SER A 89 17.68 -5.68 -10.25
CA SER A 89 16.25 -5.77 -10.46
C SER A 89 15.54 -4.41 -10.54
N PHE A 90 16.11 -3.36 -9.98
CA PHE A 90 15.56 -1.99 -10.06
C PHE A 90 16.01 -1.19 -11.30
N ARG A 91 16.93 -1.70 -12.13
CA ARG A 91 17.46 -1.00 -13.30
C ARG A 91 16.37 -0.48 -14.24
N TYR A 92 15.37 -1.30 -14.52
CA TYR A 92 14.27 -0.92 -15.41
C TYR A 92 13.44 0.24 -14.83
N MET A 93 13.17 0.22 -13.52
CA MET A 93 12.44 1.27 -12.82
C MET A 93 13.23 2.59 -12.85
N VAL A 94 14.52 2.56 -12.50
CA VAL A 94 15.41 3.72 -12.54
C VAL A 94 15.45 4.33 -13.93
N GLY A 95 15.65 3.50 -14.96
CA GLY A 95 15.68 3.94 -16.35
C GLY A 95 14.38 4.60 -16.81
N ASN A 96 13.23 4.14 -16.32
CA ASN A 96 11.95 4.80 -16.63
C ASN A 96 11.78 6.12 -15.91
N ILE A 97 12.19 6.21 -14.63
CA ILE A 97 12.16 7.47 -13.89
C ILE A 97 13.04 8.50 -14.58
N SER A 98 14.31 8.16 -14.89
CA SER A 98 15.24 9.04 -15.60
C SER A 98 14.66 9.53 -16.93
N ARG A 99 14.15 8.62 -17.74
CA ARG A 99 13.54 8.96 -19.05
C ARG A 99 12.37 9.93 -18.94
N ILE A 100 11.54 9.80 -17.90
CA ILE A 100 10.41 10.70 -17.67
C ILE A 100 10.92 12.08 -17.21
N MET A 101 11.96 12.11 -16.39
CA MET A 101 12.60 13.36 -15.96
C MET A 101 13.20 14.09 -17.16
N ASP A 102 13.97 13.38 -17.99
CA ASP A 102 14.59 13.94 -19.19
C ASP A 102 13.54 14.44 -20.19
N TYR A 103 12.46 13.68 -20.38
CA TYR A 103 11.34 14.10 -21.22
C TYR A 103 10.71 15.39 -20.71
N TYR A 104 10.52 15.53 -19.40
CA TYR A 104 9.91 16.73 -18.82
C TYR A 104 10.84 17.93 -18.95
N ILE A 105 12.13 17.79 -18.66
CA ILE A 105 13.14 18.85 -18.81
C ILE A 105 13.25 19.29 -20.28
N SER A 106 13.29 18.35 -21.22
CA SER A 106 13.42 18.67 -22.66
C SER A 106 12.27 19.50 -23.22
N ARG A 107 11.10 19.46 -22.56
CA ARG A 107 9.90 20.20 -22.96
C ARG A 107 9.65 21.48 -22.19
N ASN A 108 10.36 21.69 -21.10
CA ASN A 108 10.18 22.85 -20.23
C ASN A 108 11.56 23.47 -20.01
N ALA A 109 11.87 24.50 -20.79
CA ALA A 109 13.14 25.21 -20.68
C ALA A 109 13.28 25.80 -19.25
N ASP A 110 14.50 25.76 -18.73
CA ASP A 110 14.88 26.34 -17.42
C ASP A 110 14.23 25.68 -16.19
N VAL A 111 13.68 24.46 -16.33
CA VAL A 111 13.14 23.70 -15.19
C VAL A 111 14.18 22.73 -14.65
N SER A 112 14.34 22.74 -13.35
CA SER A 112 15.12 21.74 -12.61
C SER A 112 14.24 21.10 -11.52
N PHE A 113 14.49 19.83 -11.23
CA PHE A 113 13.83 19.16 -10.12
C PHE A 113 14.46 19.57 -8.78
N SER A 114 13.65 19.97 -7.83
CA SER A 114 14.10 20.31 -6.47
C SER A 114 14.37 19.08 -5.63
N SER A 115 13.51 18.07 -5.73
CA SER A 115 13.63 16.78 -5.05
C SER A 115 12.69 15.75 -5.67
N ILE A 116 12.99 14.48 -5.42
CA ILE A 116 12.11 13.35 -5.73
C ILE A 116 11.55 12.82 -4.42
N GLN A 117 10.24 12.79 -4.30
CA GLN A 117 9.57 12.18 -3.16
C GLN A 117 9.10 10.78 -3.53
N ILE A 118 9.41 9.81 -2.70
CA ILE A 118 9.00 8.41 -2.88
C ILE A 118 7.99 8.00 -1.81
N CYS A 119 6.99 7.22 -2.22
CA CYS A 119 5.97 6.64 -1.35
C CYS A 119 5.53 5.27 -1.90
N GLY A 120 4.65 4.60 -1.19
CA GLY A 120 4.19 3.25 -1.50
C GLY A 120 5.12 2.18 -0.94
N LEU A 121 4.85 0.93 -1.27
CA LEU A 121 5.51 -0.24 -0.71
C LEU A 121 7.03 -0.21 -0.86
N GLY A 122 7.53 0.22 -2.02
CA GLY A 122 8.96 0.29 -2.30
C GLY A 122 9.70 1.38 -1.53
N ALA A 123 9.00 2.39 -1.02
CA ALA A 123 9.65 3.46 -0.25
C ALA A 123 10.17 3.00 1.13
N GLY A 124 9.64 1.87 1.65
CA GLY A 124 10.10 1.25 2.88
C GLY A 124 11.36 0.40 2.72
N ILE A 125 11.78 0.09 1.51
CA ILE A 125 12.96 -0.75 1.27
C ILE A 125 14.22 -0.05 1.81
N LYS A 126 14.95 -0.78 2.64
CA LYS A 126 16.15 -0.23 3.31
C LYS A 126 17.26 0.06 2.30
N GLY A 127 17.61 1.33 2.18
CA GLY A 127 18.64 1.79 1.23
C GLY A 127 18.10 2.35 -0.07
N ILE A 128 16.82 2.17 -0.40
CA ILE A 128 16.21 2.61 -1.67
C ILE A 128 16.39 4.12 -1.93
N ARG A 129 16.26 4.94 -0.87
CA ARG A 129 16.45 6.39 -0.96
C ARG A 129 17.84 6.76 -1.47
N ARG A 130 18.87 6.14 -0.89
CA ARG A 130 20.28 6.42 -1.24
C ARG A 130 20.60 5.89 -2.62
N PHE A 131 20.14 4.69 -2.93
CA PHE A 131 20.28 4.09 -4.25
C PHE A 131 19.67 4.99 -5.35
N LEU A 132 18.42 5.39 -5.19
CA LEU A 132 17.75 6.27 -6.17
C LEU A 132 18.41 7.64 -6.28
N ALA A 133 18.88 8.20 -5.15
CA ALA A 133 19.59 9.49 -5.16
C ALA A 133 20.89 9.43 -5.97
N ASN A 134 21.65 8.34 -5.83
CA ASN A 134 22.88 8.13 -6.56
C ASN A 134 22.63 7.90 -8.07
N GLU A 135 21.65 7.06 -8.41
CA GLU A 135 21.36 6.73 -9.79
C GLU A 135 20.71 7.88 -10.58
N LEU A 136 19.84 8.66 -9.93
CA LEU A 136 19.12 9.76 -10.58
C LEU A 136 19.82 11.11 -10.45
N GLY A 137 20.89 11.19 -9.64
CA GLY A 137 21.61 12.45 -9.42
C GLY A 137 20.74 13.52 -8.76
N GLN A 138 19.72 13.14 -8.02
CA GLN A 138 18.73 14.04 -7.41
C GLN A 138 18.55 13.75 -5.93
N ARG A 139 18.13 14.76 -5.18
CA ARG A 139 17.74 14.56 -3.78
C ARG A 139 16.46 13.72 -3.72
N VAL A 140 16.53 12.56 -3.06
CA VAL A 140 15.40 11.66 -2.87
C VAL A 140 15.00 11.65 -1.40
N GLU A 141 13.71 11.78 -1.14
CA GLU A 141 13.12 11.78 0.21
C GLU A 141 11.93 10.82 0.26
N VAL A 142 11.78 10.14 1.40
CA VAL A 142 10.58 9.34 1.65
C VAL A 142 9.50 10.26 2.20
N LEU A 143 8.30 10.16 1.66
CA LEU A 143 7.16 10.94 2.10
C LEU A 143 6.60 10.35 3.41
N TYR A 144 7.17 10.74 4.54
CA TYR A 144 6.76 10.27 5.87
C TYR A 144 5.57 11.02 6.45
N ALA A 145 5.33 12.25 6.01
CA ALA A 145 4.28 13.10 6.56
C ALA A 145 3.64 13.95 5.48
N LEU A 146 2.36 14.24 5.66
CA LEU A 146 1.63 15.22 4.86
C LEU A 146 1.39 16.44 5.74
N ASP A 147 1.83 17.62 5.26
CA ASP A 147 1.61 18.88 5.95
C ASP A 147 0.14 19.10 6.28
N LYS A 148 -0.13 19.58 7.48
CA LYS A 148 -1.50 19.88 7.97
C LYS A 148 -2.45 18.67 8.04
N CYS A 149 -1.97 17.45 8.05
CA CYS A 149 -2.74 16.25 8.38
C CYS A 149 -2.43 15.83 9.82
N THR A 150 -3.47 15.55 10.60
CA THR A 150 -3.34 14.88 11.89
C THR A 150 -3.78 13.43 11.70
N TYR A 151 -2.93 12.50 12.05
CA TYR A 151 -3.24 11.07 11.97
C TYR A 151 -2.90 10.40 13.29
N PRO A 152 -3.56 9.25 13.59
CA PRO A 152 -3.17 8.46 14.74
C PRO A 152 -1.71 8.02 14.63
N GLU A 153 -1.08 7.71 15.77
CA GLU A 153 0.25 7.11 15.78
C GLU A 153 0.21 5.78 15.04
N PHE A 154 1.07 5.67 14.02
CA PHE A 154 1.28 4.41 13.31
C PHE A 154 2.45 3.67 13.95
N PRO A 155 2.41 2.32 14.04
CA PRO A 155 3.59 1.54 14.36
C PRO A 155 4.74 1.91 13.41
N GLU A 156 5.97 1.95 13.91
CA GLU A 156 7.15 2.34 13.11
C GLU A 156 7.34 1.50 11.83
N SER A 157 6.89 0.24 11.85
CA SER A 157 6.91 -0.68 10.72
C SER A 157 5.90 -0.35 9.62
N GLU A 158 4.84 0.39 9.95
CA GLU A 158 3.76 0.75 9.03
C GLU A 158 3.80 2.21 8.61
N GLY A 159 4.96 2.73 8.30
CA GLY A 159 5.18 4.15 8.01
C GLY A 159 4.12 4.77 7.09
N LEU A 160 3.85 6.04 7.30
CA LEU A 160 2.83 6.81 6.57
C LEU A 160 3.00 6.75 5.04
N TYR A 161 4.21 6.49 4.56
CA TYR A 161 4.50 6.35 3.13
C TYR A 161 3.66 5.28 2.43
N LEU A 162 3.16 4.26 3.15
CA LEU A 162 2.25 3.24 2.61
C LEU A 162 0.85 3.81 2.35
N TYR A 163 0.40 4.72 3.19
CA TYR A 163 -0.98 5.21 3.19
C TYR A 163 -1.16 6.57 2.51
N THR A 164 -0.10 7.22 2.08
CA THR A 164 -0.15 8.57 1.47
C THR A 164 -1.10 8.65 0.30
N ALA A 165 -1.19 7.59 -0.51
CA ALA A 165 -2.10 7.54 -1.66
C ALA A 165 -3.58 7.48 -1.27
N VAL A 166 -3.90 7.03 -0.05
CA VAL A 166 -5.29 6.96 0.46
C VAL A 166 -5.65 8.24 1.20
N ILE A 167 -4.72 8.81 1.94
CA ILE A 167 -4.94 10.00 2.78
C ILE A 167 -5.00 11.27 1.92
N ALA A 168 -4.15 11.40 0.90
CA ALA A 168 -4.07 12.58 0.06
C ALA A 168 -5.40 12.92 -0.68
N PRO A 169 -6.10 11.96 -1.32
CA PRO A 169 -7.40 12.22 -1.94
C PRO A 169 -8.49 12.62 -0.95
N ALA A 170 -8.50 12.01 0.24
CA ALA A 170 -9.50 12.31 1.27
C ALA A 170 -9.41 13.78 1.72
N ARG A 171 -8.23 14.39 1.63
CA ARG A 171 -8.03 15.78 2.02
C ARG A 171 -8.13 16.78 0.87
N SER A 172 -7.57 16.46 -0.29
CA SER A 172 -7.53 17.38 -1.42
C SER A 172 -8.89 17.57 -2.08
N GLY A 173 -9.86 16.68 -1.76
CA GLY A 173 -11.19 16.74 -2.34
C GLY A 173 -11.10 16.87 -3.86
N VAL A 174 -10.39 15.95 -4.54
CA VAL A 174 -10.38 15.92 -6.00
C VAL A 174 -11.82 15.80 -6.44
N ASN A 175 -12.44 16.95 -6.66
CA ASN A 175 -13.80 17.02 -7.15
C ASN A 175 -13.79 16.77 -8.66
N LEU A 176 -14.01 15.52 -9.03
CA LEU A 176 -14.12 15.10 -10.44
C LEU A 176 -15.38 15.63 -11.12
N MET A 177 -16.23 16.35 -10.40
CA MET A 177 -17.42 16.97 -10.99
C MET A 177 -17.04 18.19 -11.83
N GLU A 178 -17.62 18.26 -13.01
CA GLU A 178 -17.47 19.41 -13.91
C GLU A 178 -17.87 20.73 -13.22
N LYS A 179 -17.11 21.80 -13.46
CA LYS A 179 -17.30 23.10 -12.79
C LYS A 179 -18.73 23.66 -12.92
N THR A 180 -19.40 23.36 -14.00
CA THR A 180 -20.79 23.74 -14.27
C THR A 180 -21.78 23.01 -13.37
N THR A 181 -21.58 21.71 -13.19
CA THR A 181 -22.40 20.84 -12.31
C THR A 181 -22.15 21.18 -10.84
N ARG A 182 -20.92 21.52 -10.48
CA ARG A 182 -20.55 21.96 -9.12
C ARG A 182 -21.26 23.24 -8.74
N LYS A 183 -21.24 24.27 -9.61
CA LYS A 183 -21.93 25.56 -9.36
C LYS A 183 -23.45 25.39 -9.27
N LYS A 184 -24.06 24.52 -10.09
CA LYS A 184 -25.47 24.18 -9.99
C LYS A 184 -25.81 23.50 -8.67
N LYS A 185 -25.01 22.52 -8.26
CA LYS A 185 -25.22 21.80 -7.01
C LYS A 185 -25.01 22.68 -5.78
N GLU A 186 -23.97 23.53 -5.76
CA GLU A 186 -23.75 24.52 -4.70
C GLU A 186 -24.89 25.54 -4.58
N ALA A 187 -25.49 25.93 -5.70
CA ALA A 187 -26.65 26.83 -5.72
C ALA A 187 -27.97 26.11 -5.30
N GLU A 188 -28.17 24.88 -5.70
CA GLU A 188 -29.33 24.06 -5.27
C GLU A 188 -29.22 23.67 -3.79
N ASP A 189 -28.02 23.29 -3.31
CA ASP A 189 -27.80 22.93 -1.91
C ASP A 189 -27.99 24.12 -0.97
N ASN A 190 -27.59 25.36 -1.36
CA ASN A 190 -27.79 26.56 -0.58
C ASN A 190 -29.28 27.02 -0.53
N LEU A 191 -30.07 26.79 -1.58
CA LEU A 191 -31.48 27.15 -1.61
C LEU A 191 -32.37 26.10 -0.95
N ARG A 192 -32.05 24.79 -1.12
CA ARG A 192 -32.79 23.70 -0.48
C ARG A 192 -32.39 23.47 0.97
N GLY A 193 -31.11 23.70 1.31
CA GLY A 193 -30.59 23.43 2.63
C GLY A 193 -31.26 24.22 3.75
N SER A 194 -31.51 25.51 3.55
CA SER A 194 -32.08 26.35 4.64
C SER A 194 -33.59 26.14 4.85
N VAL A 195 -34.35 25.86 3.79
CA VAL A 195 -35.81 25.69 3.89
C VAL A 195 -36.15 24.24 4.28
N LEU A 196 -35.42 23.23 3.75
CA LEU A 196 -35.64 21.83 4.09
C LEU A 196 -35.18 21.45 5.50
N VAL A 197 -34.08 22.04 6.01
CA VAL A 197 -33.60 21.75 7.36
C VAL A 197 -34.62 22.23 8.42
N CYS A 198 -35.27 23.38 8.21
CA CYS A 198 -36.33 23.86 9.12
C CYS A 198 -37.62 23.00 9.02
N ALA A 199 -38.04 22.63 7.82
CA ALA A 199 -39.27 21.82 7.63
C ALA A 199 -39.10 20.37 8.08
N VAL A 200 -37.96 19.77 7.73
CA VAL A 200 -37.64 18.38 8.13
C VAL A 200 -37.36 18.26 9.62
N GLY A 201 -36.73 19.30 10.23
CA GLY A 201 -36.49 19.30 11.69
C GLY A 201 -37.78 19.26 12.51
N VAL A 202 -38.83 19.97 12.09
CA VAL A 202 -40.12 19.97 12.79
C VAL A 202 -40.88 18.66 12.56
N ILE A 203 -40.86 18.12 11.34
CA ILE A 203 -41.56 16.86 11.01
C ILE A 203 -40.82 15.66 11.64
N ALA A 204 -39.50 15.66 11.60
CA ALA A 204 -38.69 14.59 12.22
C ALA A 204 -38.81 14.58 13.75
N GLY A 205 -38.93 15.75 14.40
CA GLY A 205 -39.13 15.85 15.84
C GLY A 205 -40.46 15.23 16.30
N VAL A 206 -41.53 15.43 15.52
CA VAL A 206 -42.85 14.86 15.84
C VAL A 206 -42.90 13.35 15.49
N ALA A 207 -42.26 12.92 14.39
CA ALA A 207 -42.19 11.51 14.01
C ALA A 207 -41.29 10.67 14.94
N LEU A 208 -40.19 11.22 15.42
CA LEU A 208 -39.30 10.56 16.38
C LEU A 208 -39.94 10.36 17.76
N ALA A 209 -40.74 11.34 18.22
CA ALA A 209 -41.49 11.19 19.48
C ALA A 209 -42.57 10.09 19.38
N GLY A 210 -43.22 9.94 18.22
CA GLY A 210 -44.23 8.88 17.99
C GLY A 210 -43.59 7.50 17.73
N ALA A 211 -42.48 7.46 16.99
CA ALA A 211 -41.79 6.21 16.67
C ALA A 211 -41.02 5.64 17.86
N GLY A 212 -40.61 6.48 18.81
CA GLY A 212 -39.91 6.01 20.05
C GLY A 212 -40.75 5.10 20.90
N VAL A 213 -42.05 5.37 21.06
CA VAL A 213 -42.97 4.55 21.82
C VAL A 213 -43.34 3.26 21.09
N ALA A 214 -43.55 3.33 19.78
CA ALA A 214 -43.89 2.16 18.96
C ALA A 214 -42.68 1.20 18.81
N ASN A 215 -41.47 1.75 18.68
CA ASN A 215 -40.25 0.96 18.55
C ASN A 215 -39.90 0.24 19.85
N HIS A 216 -40.20 0.85 21.04
CA HIS A 216 -39.94 0.18 22.30
C HIS A 216 -40.81 -1.07 22.53
N LEU A 217 -42.04 -1.03 22.05
CA LEU A 217 -42.94 -2.19 22.07
C LEU A 217 -42.57 -3.25 21.04
N TYR A 218 -42.11 -2.82 19.88
CA TYR A 218 -41.70 -3.72 18.80
C TYR A 218 -40.36 -4.42 19.10
N GLN A 219 -39.42 -3.72 19.74
CA GLN A 219 -38.13 -4.31 20.11
C GLN A 219 -38.26 -5.41 21.18
N ARG A 220 -39.17 -5.30 22.12
CA ARG A 220 -39.42 -6.39 23.05
C ARG A 220 -39.89 -7.66 22.35
N HIS A 221 -40.80 -7.55 21.42
CA HIS A 221 -41.31 -8.70 20.66
C HIS A 221 -40.27 -9.27 19.69
N MET A 222 -39.41 -8.42 19.12
CA MET A 222 -38.35 -8.84 18.21
C MET A 222 -37.17 -9.47 18.95
N GLN A 223 -36.82 -8.98 20.13
CA GLN A 223 -35.77 -9.59 20.96
C GLN A 223 -36.10 -11.02 21.41
N ASP A 224 -37.34 -11.28 21.77
CA ASP A 224 -37.76 -12.63 22.10
C ASP A 224 -37.72 -13.58 20.88
N HIS A 225 -38.07 -13.09 19.70
CA HIS A 225 -38.01 -13.87 18.45
C HIS A 225 -36.58 -14.06 17.94
N LEU A 226 -35.72 -13.06 18.11
CA LEU A 226 -34.29 -13.14 17.77
C LEU A 226 -33.51 -14.03 18.74
N ASN A 227 -33.82 -13.97 20.01
CA ASN A 227 -33.20 -14.84 21.01
C ASN A 227 -33.62 -16.31 20.78
N GLN A 228 -34.87 -16.58 20.36
CA GLN A 228 -35.28 -17.91 19.93
C GLN A 228 -34.54 -18.37 18.69
N ARG A 229 -34.38 -17.52 17.67
CA ARG A 229 -33.62 -17.86 16.44
C ARG A 229 -32.13 -18.02 16.68
N ILE A 230 -31.53 -17.19 17.54
CA ILE A 230 -30.11 -17.33 17.93
C ILE A 230 -29.88 -18.63 18.74
N SER A 231 -30.86 -19.06 19.54
CA SER A 231 -30.77 -20.36 20.24
C SER A 231 -31.00 -21.56 19.31
N GLU A 232 -31.74 -21.38 18.21
CA GLU A 232 -31.98 -22.43 17.21
C GLU A 232 -30.90 -22.48 16.09
N GLU A 233 -30.24 -21.38 15.82
CA GLU A 233 -29.09 -21.36 14.91
C GLU A 233 -27.78 -21.52 15.70
N SER A 234 -27.36 -22.76 15.88
CA SER A 234 -25.98 -23.14 16.20
C SER A 234 -24.98 -22.76 15.08
N SER A 235 -25.39 -21.90 14.15
CA SER A 235 -24.69 -21.65 12.90
C SER A 235 -23.38 -20.89 13.08
N ILE A 236 -23.26 -20.03 14.08
CA ILE A 236 -21.98 -19.32 14.33
C ILE A 236 -20.93 -20.30 14.85
N GLU A 237 -21.33 -21.21 15.71
CA GLU A 237 -20.44 -22.27 16.21
C GLU A 237 -20.09 -23.27 15.12
N ASP A 238 -21.04 -23.62 14.24
CA ASP A 238 -20.80 -24.44 13.06
C ASP A 238 -19.93 -23.74 12.00
N ILE A 239 -20.13 -22.46 11.76
CA ILE A 239 -19.27 -21.67 10.86
C ILE A 239 -17.86 -21.55 11.44
N TYR A 240 -17.73 -21.28 12.74
CA TYR A 240 -16.43 -21.23 13.42
C TYR A 240 -15.73 -22.60 13.40
N ASN A 241 -16.46 -23.67 13.67
CA ASN A 241 -15.96 -25.03 13.60
C ASN A 241 -15.59 -25.44 12.17
N THR A 242 -16.39 -25.04 11.17
CA THR A 242 -16.10 -25.25 9.74
C THR A 242 -14.87 -24.45 9.31
N TYR A 243 -14.76 -23.20 9.72
CA TYR A 243 -13.57 -22.37 9.47
C TYR A 243 -12.31 -22.96 10.11
N THR A 244 -12.42 -23.38 11.39
CA THR A 244 -11.30 -24.00 12.11
C THR A 244 -10.89 -25.33 11.50
N SER A 245 -11.86 -26.14 11.07
CA SER A 245 -11.61 -27.39 10.36
C SER A 245 -10.97 -27.15 8.97
N ALA A 246 -11.47 -26.18 8.23
CA ALA A 246 -10.90 -25.79 6.94
C ALA A 246 -9.47 -25.26 7.08
N LYS A 247 -9.21 -24.46 8.11
CA LYS A 247 -7.87 -23.94 8.44
C LYS A 247 -6.92 -25.08 8.80
N THR A 248 -7.36 -26.00 9.66
CA THR A 248 -6.56 -27.18 10.06
C THR A 248 -6.28 -28.10 8.87
N ASN A 249 -7.28 -28.30 8.00
CA ASN A 249 -7.09 -29.06 6.75
C ASN A 249 -6.11 -28.38 5.81
N TYR A 250 -6.21 -27.06 5.65
CA TYR A 250 -5.26 -26.28 4.84
C TYR A 250 -3.82 -26.40 5.39
N GLU A 251 -3.63 -26.26 6.70
CA GLU A 251 -2.32 -26.45 7.35
C GLU A 251 -1.79 -27.88 7.20
N ASN A 252 -2.67 -28.90 7.26
CA ASN A 252 -2.32 -30.29 7.01
C ASN A 252 -1.96 -30.55 5.55
N TYR A 253 -2.69 -29.95 4.59
CA TYR A 253 -2.33 -29.99 3.16
C TYR A 253 -0.99 -29.33 2.89
N GLN A 254 -0.71 -28.20 3.52
CA GLN A 254 0.60 -27.55 3.42
C GLN A 254 1.73 -28.44 3.99
N ARG A 255 1.51 -29.08 5.13
CA ARG A 255 2.47 -30.05 5.69
C ARG A 255 2.67 -31.25 4.78
N MET A 256 1.58 -31.86 4.27
CA MET A 256 1.69 -32.97 3.33
C MET A 256 2.42 -32.58 2.03
N TYR A 257 2.15 -31.39 1.50
CA TYR A 257 2.84 -30.85 0.34
C TYR A 257 4.36 -30.66 0.59
N GLN A 258 4.72 -30.23 1.80
CA GLN A 258 6.12 -30.16 2.23
C GLN A 258 6.76 -31.55 2.32
N TYR A 259 6.04 -32.55 2.86
CA TYR A 259 6.56 -33.94 2.95
C TYR A 259 6.67 -34.62 1.60
N THR A 260 5.81 -34.34 0.63
CA THR A 260 5.86 -34.95 -0.71
C THR A 260 6.90 -34.29 -1.63
N ASN A 261 7.31 -33.04 -1.34
CA ASN A 261 8.32 -32.31 -2.12
C ASN A 261 9.74 -32.34 -1.50
N THR A 262 9.94 -33.00 -0.36
CA THR A 262 11.31 -33.28 0.12
C THR A 262 11.91 -34.43 -0.71
N PRO A 263 13.03 -34.23 -1.41
CA PRO A 263 13.71 -35.32 -2.09
C PRO A 263 14.09 -36.36 -1.07
N ASN A 264 13.77 -37.61 -1.38
CA ASN A 264 14.12 -38.78 -0.59
C ASN A 264 15.65 -38.98 -0.66
N GLU A 265 16.43 -38.28 0.19
CA GLU A 265 17.83 -38.56 0.45
C GLU A 265 17.95 -39.58 1.57
N GLY A 266 17.60 -40.81 1.29
CA GLY A 266 17.69 -41.84 2.30
C GLY A 266 17.41 -43.25 1.83
N LEU A 267 17.86 -43.58 0.63
CA LEU A 267 18.00 -45.00 0.21
C LEU A 267 19.22 -45.12 -0.70
N LYS A 268 20.37 -45.23 -0.06
CA LYS A 268 21.52 -46.02 -0.56
C LYS A 268 22.14 -46.75 0.61
#